data_adfc26ca6657fd0c940784a3dce120a7
#
_entry.id   adfc26ca6657fd0c940784a3dce120a7
#
_cell.length_a   1.000
_cell.length_b   1.000
_cell.length_c   1.000
_cell.angle_alpha   90.00
_cell.angle_beta   90.00
_cell.angle_gamma   90.00
#
_symmetry.space_group_name_H-M   'P 1'
#
loop_
_entity.id
_entity.type
_entity.pdbx_description
1 polymer ?
#
loop_
_entity_poly.entity_id
_entity_poly.type
_entity_poly.pdbx_seq_one_letter_code
_entity_poly.pdbx_strand_id
1 'polypeptide(L)'
;NDRNRQDIVPIESFIQTDAAVNPGNSGGALVNVNGELVGINTAIASRTGSYAGYSFAVPVNLVQKVMADLMDYGIVQRGYLGVSIADVTQELKEDKKLKDLKGVYVAGISENGSADKAGIKEGDVILKIGSKEVNSVASLQEEVGRRRPGDRVSVTIRNAKGYEDVKEMVLRNKDGDTKLVSKVEISKNVALGATFKELSSKEKEELGITSGVKITALNAGKLKSIGLQPGMIITKMNNEVITSAEQLTSKLNSAKNGVLL
;
A
#
# COMPACT_ATOMS: atom_id res chain seq x y z
N ASN A 1 6.57 2.55 21.15
CA ASN A 1 7.58 2.73 20.11
C ASN A 1 7.13 1.99 18.85
N ASP A 2 6.19 2.61 18.12
CA ASP A 2 5.55 2.06 16.92
C ASP A 2 6.34 2.43 15.66
N ARG A 3 7.54 1.88 15.47
CA ARG A 3 8.28 2.01 14.20
C ARG A 3 7.76 1.10 13.07
N ASN A 4 6.77 0.24 13.35
CA ASN A 4 6.20 -0.70 12.37
C ASN A 4 4.94 -0.19 11.63
N ARG A 5 4.54 1.08 11.82
CA ARG A 5 3.39 1.68 11.12
C ARG A 5 3.77 2.55 9.91
N GLN A 6 5.06 2.72 9.63
CA GLN A 6 5.53 3.67 8.59
C GLN A 6 5.42 3.15 7.14
N ASP A 7 5.09 1.87 6.91
CA ASP A 7 5.05 1.29 5.55
C ASP A 7 3.65 1.26 4.90
N ILE A 8 2.62 1.70 5.59
CA ILE A 8 1.26 1.73 5.02
C ILE A 8 0.87 3.19 4.86
N VAL A 9 0.99 3.71 3.64
CA VAL A 9 0.37 5.00 3.30
C VAL A 9 -1.13 4.79 3.43
N PRO A 10 -1.82 5.42 4.40
CA PRO A 10 -3.25 5.29 4.55
C PRO A 10 -3.93 5.89 3.32
N ILE A 11 -5.00 5.25 2.83
CA ILE A 11 -5.87 5.86 1.84
C ILE A 11 -6.80 6.77 2.64
N GLU A 12 -6.58 8.06 2.57
CA GLU A 12 -7.37 9.09 3.26
C GLU A 12 -8.47 9.64 2.36
N SER A 13 -9.17 8.76 1.65
CA SER A 13 -10.35 9.11 0.87
C SER A 13 -11.60 8.79 1.66
N PHE A 14 -12.25 9.82 2.21
CA PHE A 14 -13.46 9.69 3.00
C PHE A 14 -14.57 10.54 2.41
N ILE A 15 -15.81 10.04 2.53
CA ILE A 15 -17.00 10.87 2.36
C ILE A 15 -17.15 11.68 3.63
N GLN A 16 -17.07 12.99 3.52
CA GLN A 16 -17.44 13.90 4.60
C GLN A 16 -18.95 14.15 4.56
N THR A 17 -19.60 14.10 5.72
CA THR A 17 -21.04 14.34 5.87
C THR A 17 -21.34 15.10 7.15
N ASP A 18 -22.45 15.81 7.17
CA ASP A 18 -23.04 16.43 8.34
C ASP A 18 -24.05 15.52 9.07
N ALA A 19 -24.27 14.31 8.56
CA ALA A 19 -25.06 13.29 9.26
C ALA A 19 -24.40 12.97 10.61
N ALA A 20 -25.21 13.05 11.69
CA ALA A 20 -24.70 12.91 13.05
C ALA A 20 -24.20 11.48 13.34
N VAL A 21 -22.89 11.33 13.45
CA VAL A 21 -22.23 10.10 13.88
C VAL A 21 -21.70 10.28 15.29
N ASN A 22 -22.07 9.38 16.19
CA ASN A 22 -21.60 9.34 17.58
C ASN A 22 -20.97 7.99 17.89
N PRO A 23 -20.25 7.83 19.03
CA PRO A 23 -19.77 6.54 19.48
C PRO A 23 -20.87 5.48 19.47
N GLY A 24 -20.63 4.34 18.81
CA GLY A 24 -21.60 3.28 18.54
C GLY A 24 -22.09 3.21 17.10
N ASN A 25 -22.01 4.31 16.32
CA ASN A 25 -22.40 4.32 14.90
C ASN A 25 -21.26 3.89 13.95
N SER A 26 -20.01 3.75 14.43
CA SER A 26 -18.90 3.27 13.62
C SER A 26 -19.16 1.84 13.12
N GLY A 27 -18.94 1.61 11.83
CA GLY A 27 -19.32 0.37 11.13
C GLY A 27 -20.75 0.36 10.61
N GLY A 28 -21.58 1.33 10.98
CA GLY A 28 -22.94 1.51 10.46
C GLY A 28 -22.94 2.05 9.02
N ALA A 29 -24.05 1.85 8.32
CA ALA A 29 -24.24 2.27 6.95
C ALA A 29 -24.45 3.79 6.84
N LEU A 30 -23.78 4.43 5.87
CA LEU A 30 -24.18 5.73 5.35
C LEU A 30 -24.95 5.48 4.05
N VAL A 31 -26.21 5.92 4.02
CA VAL A 31 -27.10 5.73 2.87
C VAL A 31 -27.52 7.06 2.27
N ASN A 32 -27.81 7.07 0.97
CA ASN A 32 -28.39 8.23 0.31
C ASN A 32 -29.93 8.26 0.48
N VAL A 33 -30.56 9.28 -0.09
CA VAL A 33 -32.03 9.47 -0.02
C VAL A 33 -32.84 8.35 -0.69
N ASN A 34 -32.21 7.56 -1.56
CA ASN A 34 -32.83 6.41 -2.23
C ASN A 34 -32.65 5.11 -1.42
N GLY A 35 -31.98 5.15 -0.26
CA GLY A 35 -31.66 3.98 0.55
C GLY A 35 -30.47 3.19 0.05
N GLU A 36 -29.69 3.70 -0.91
CA GLU A 36 -28.50 3.04 -1.44
C GLU A 36 -27.30 3.25 -0.49
N LEU A 37 -26.54 2.20 -0.22
CA LEU A 37 -25.33 2.27 0.58
C LEU A 37 -24.24 3.06 -0.17
N VAL A 38 -23.80 4.18 0.40
CA VAL A 38 -22.74 5.03 -0.16
C VAL A 38 -21.44 4.95 0.60
N GLY A 39 -21.47 4.56 1.88
CA GLY A 39 -20.27 4.41 2.70
C GLY A 39 -20.50 3.68 4.02
N ILE A 40 -19.41 3.43 4.73
CA ILE A 40 -19.41 2.88 6.09
C ILE A 40 -18.84 3.92 7.05
N ASN A 41 -19.60 4.28 8.08
CA ASN A 41 -19.19 5.26 9.08
C ASN A 41 -17.92 4.79 9.82
N THR A 42 -16.94 5.69 9.98
CA THR A 42 -15.65 5.31 10.57
C THR A 42 -15.12 6.30 11.60
N ALA A 43 -15.24 7.60 11.38
CA ALA A 43 -14.62 8.62 12.22
C ALA A 43 -15.45 9.89 12.30
N ILE A 44 -15.17 10.68 13.32
CA ILE A 44 -15.68 12.06 13.49
C ILE A 44 -14.50 13.01 13.72
N ALA A 45 -14.62 14.26 13.24
CA ALA A 45 -13.72 15.32 13.66
C ALA A 45 -14.26 15.93 14.97
N SER A 46 -13.68 15.57 16.10
CA SER A 46 -14.16 16.02 17.41
C SER A 46 -13.02 16.14 18.41
N ARG A 47 -13.06 17.18 19.24
CA ARG A 47 -12.16 17.32 20.40
C ARG A 47 -12.71 16.65 21.65
N THR A 48 -14.03 16.41 21.69
CA THR A 48 -14.74 15.89 22.88
C THR A 48 -15.13 14.42 22.74
N GLY A 49 -14.92 13.81 21.56
CA GLY A 49 -15.39 12.45 21.25
C GLY A 49 -16.86 12.37 20.85
N SER A 50 -17.58 13.49 20.80
CA SER A 50 -18.96 13.56 20.33
C SER A 50 -19.04 14.30 18.99
N TYR A 51 -20.11 14.08 18.23
CA TYR A 51 -20.35 14.77 16.97
C TYR A 51 -20.23 16.30 17.10
N ALA A 52 -19.46 16.91 16.22
CA ALA A 52 -19.16 18.34 16.17
C ALA A 52 -19.39 18.96 14.78
N GLY A 53 -20.32 18.41 14.00
CA GLY A 53 -20.67 18.90 12.67
C GLY A 53 -19.98 18.18 11.49
N TYR A 54 -18.99 17.33 11.74
CA TYR A 54 -18.26 16.63 10.69
C TYR A 54 -18.10 15.16 11.03
N SER A 55 -18.55 14.31 10.11
CA SER A 55 -18.42 12.86 10.17
C SER A 55 -17.78 12.35 8.89
N PHE A 56 -17.15 11.18 8.96
CA PHE A 56 -16.44 10.58 7.85
C PHE A 56 -16.86 9.12 7.67
N ALA A 57 -17.09 8.75 6.41
CA ALA A 57 -17.36 7.37 6.00
C ALA A 57 -16.41 6.90 4.93
N VAL A 58 -16.04 5.63 4.96
CA VAL A 58 -15.26 4.98 3.89
C VAL A 58 -16.20 4.75 2.70
N PRO A 59 -15.85 5.20 1.47
CA PRO A 59 -16.67 4.99 0.28
C PRO A 59 -16.97 3.51 0.02
N VAL A 60 -18.22 3.19 -0.32
CA VAL A 60 -18.68 1.79 -0.51
C VAL A 60 -17.85 1.04 -1.55
N ASN A 61 -17.42 1.69 -2.63
CA ASN A 61 -16.61 1.06 -3.67
C ASN A 61 -15.25 0.56 -3.14
N LEU A 62 -14.66 1.32 -2.20
CA LEU A 62 -13.42 0.92 -1.52
C LEU A 62 -13.70 -0.21 -0.53
N VAL A 63 -14.82 -0.14 0.20
CA VAL A 63 -15.26 -1.22 1.11
C VAL A 63 -15.45 -2.53 0.35
N GLN A 64 -16.15 -2.51 -0.79
CA GLN A 64 -16.37 -3.70 -1.61
C GLN A 64 -15.05 -4.37 -2.02
N LYS A 65 -14.09 -3.57 -2.50
CA LYS A 65 -12.77 -4.07 -2.89
C LYS A 65 -12.02 -4.68 -1.70
N VAL A 66 -12.01 -3.99 -0.56
CA VAL A 66 -11.33 -4.46 0.65
C VAL A 66 -11.96 -5.76 1.17
N MET A 67 -13.29 -5.85 1.20
CA MET A 67 -14.01 -7.05 1.61
C MET A 67 -13.73 -8.23 0.67
N ALA A 68 -13.78 -8.02 -0.64
CA ALA A 68 -13.42 -9.05 -1.62
C ALA A 68 -11.99 -9.57 -1.39
N ASP A 69 -11.02 -8.66 -1.21
CA ASP A 69 -9.65 -9.06 -0.94
C ASP A 69 -9.52 -9.89 0.35
N LEU A 70 -10.20 -9.47 1.43
CA LEU A 70 -10.16 -10.20 2.71
C LEU A 70 -10.81 -11.58 2.61
N MET A 71 -11.88 -11.72 1.83
CA MET A 71 -12.54 -13.00 1.59
C MET A 71 -11.69 -13.94 0.74
N ASP A 72 -11.11 -13.41 -0.36
CA ASP A 72 -10.37 -14.22 -1.33
C ASP A 72 -8.94 -14.54 -0.87
N TYR A 73 -8.26 -13.57 -0.28
CA TYR A 73 -6.82 -13.65 0.03
C TYR A 73 -6.51 -13.58 1.55
N GLY A 74 -7.47 -13.19 2.38
CA GLY A 74 -7.29 -12.96 3.81
C GLY A 74 -6.47 -11.70 4.15
N ILE A 75 -6.03 -10.94 3.14
CA ILE A 75 -5.31 -9.66 3.26
C ILE A 75 -5.71 -8.73 2.12
N VAL A 76 -5.60 -7.42 2.35
CA VAL A 76 -5.89 -6.41 1.33
C VAL A 76 -4.75 -6.33 0.33
N GLN A 77 -5.07 -6.47 -0.95
CA GLN A 77 -4.15 -6.29 -2.07
C GLN A 77 -4.07 -4.81 -2.43
N ARG A 78 -2.87 -4.24 -2.53
CA ARG A 78 -2.70 -2.83 -2.90
C ARG A 78 -1.80 -2.70 -4.12
N GLY A 79 -2.37 -2.12 -5.20
CA GLY A 79 -1.60 -1.66 -6.34
C GLY A 79 -1.03 -0.26 -6.06
N TYR A 80 0.19 -0.01 -6.50
CA TYR A 80 0.89 1.27 -6.36
C TYR A 80 1.33 1.77 -7.73
N LEU A 81 1.28 3.08 -7.91
CA LEU A 81 1.87 3.76 -9.06
C LEU A 81 3.40 3.87 -8.92
N GLY A 82 3.90 3.96 -7.69
CA GLY A 82 5.31 4.22 -7.43
C GLY A 82 5.69 5.67 -7.65
N VAL A 83 4.88 6.59 -7.14
CA VAL A 83 5.07 8.04 -7.21
C VAL A 83 4.95 8.70 -5.84
N SER A 84 5.72 9.75 -5.61
CA SER A 84 5.43 10.75 -4.58
C SER A 84 4.59 11.84 -5.21
N ILE A 85 3.51 12.25 -4.56
CA ILE A 85 2.49 13.12 -5.14
C ILE A 85 2.14 14.28 -4.21
N ALA A 86 1.66 15.38 -4.80
CA ALA A 86 1.18 16.56 -4.07
C ALA A 86 -0.06 17.14 -4.76
N ASP A 87 -0.94 17.76 -3.97
CA ASP A 87 -2.03 18.56 -4.51
C ASP A 87 -1.50 19.79 -5.24
N VAL A 88 -2.13 20.13 -6.37
CA VAL A 88 -1.77 21.34 -7.12
C VAL A 88 -2.40 22.55 -6.44
N THR A 89 -1.68 23.13 -5.48
CA THR A 89 -2.05 24.39 -4.82
C THR A 89 -1.67 25.60 -5.69
N GLN A 90 -2.20 26.78 -5.34
CA GLN A 90 -1.83 28.03 -6.04
C GLN A 90 -0.32 28.28 -5.94
N GLU A 91 0.28 28.06 -4.77
CA GLU A 91 1.71 28.20 -4.52
C GLU A 91 2.53 27.26 -5.41
N LEU A 92 2.16 25.95 -5.45
CA LEU A 92 2.85 24.95 -6.27
C LEU A 92 2.71 25.26 -7.76
N LYS A 93 1.53 25.75 -8.19
CA LYS A 93 1.31 26.16 -9.57
C LYS A 93 2.25 27.29 -9.99
N GLU A 94 2.44 28.30 -9.15
CA GLU A 94 3.33 29.43 -9.42
C GLU A 94 4.81 29.01 -9.42
N ASP A 95 5.23 28.22 -8.40
CA ASP A 95 6.60 27.69 -8.28
C ASP A 95 6.99 26.82 -9.49
N LYS A 96 6.13 25.88 -9.83
CA LYS A 96 6.37 24.93 -10.93
C LYS A 96 5.88 25.39 -12.30
N LYS A 97 5.30 26.60 -12.39
CA LYS A 97 4.75 27.20 -13.63
C LYS A 97 3.72 26.29 -14.29
N LEU A 98 2.86 25.66 -13.50
CA LEU A 98 1.83 24.77 -14.00
C LEU A 98 0.71 25.57 -14.71
N LYS A 99 0.05 24.95 -15.69
CA LYS A 99 -0.96 25.58 -16.52
C LYS A 99 -2.19 26.03 -15.73
N ASP A 100 -2.68 25.16 -14.84
CA ASP A 100 -3.90 25.36 -14.06
C ASP A 100 -3.80 24.61 -12.71
N LEU A 101 -4.88 24.58 -11.92
CA LEU A 101 -4.95 23.87 -10.63
C LEU A 101 -5.50 22.45 -10.78
N LYS A 102 -5.57 21.90 -12.00
CA LYS A 102 -6.11 20.56 -12.24
C LYS A 102 -5.05 19.49 -12.08
N GLY A 103 -5.48 18.33 -11.61
CA GLY A 103 -4.65 17.16 -11.51
C GLY A 103 -3.87 17.04 -10.19
N VAL A 104 -2.96 16.09 -10.17
CA VAL A 104 -2.08 15.76 -9.05
C VAL A 104 -0.63 15.81 -9.51
N TYR A 105 0.17 16.62 -8.86
CA TYR A 105 1.59 16.82 -9.21
C TYR A 105 2.43 15.63 -8.80
N VAL A 106 3.32 15.17 -9.70
CA VAL A 106 4.30 14.13 -9.42
C VAL A 106 5.58 14.77 -8.89
N ALA A 107 5.80 14.63 -7.60
CA ALA A 107 6.95 15.19 -6.87
C ALA A 107 8.16 14.25 -6.84
N GLY A 108 8.00 13.00 -7.26
CA GLY A 108 9.08 12.03 -7.34
C GLY A 108 8.61 10.68 -7.88
N ILE A 109 9.55 9.87 -8.33
CA ILE A 109 9.31 8.56 -8.94
C ILE A 109 10.12 7.51 -8.20
N SER A 110 9.48 6.38 -7.88
CA SER A 110 10.18 5.20 -7.37
C SER A 110 10.82 4.44 -8.53
N GLU A 111 12.12 4.22 -8.46
CA GLU A 111 12.85 3.43 -9.46
C GLU A 111 12.24 2.04 -9.64
N ASN A 112 12.14 1.59 -10.88
CA ASN A 112 11.50 0.33 -11.27
C ASN A 112 10.02 0.20 -10.87
N GLY A 113 9.39 1.27 -10.39
CA GLY A 113 7.96 1.37 -10.11
C GLY A 113 7.10 1.31 -11.37
N SER A 114 5.77 1.28 -11.19
CA SER A 114 4.82 1.25 -12.31
C SER A 114 4.92 2.51 -13.18
N ALA A 115 5.01 3.68 -12.53
CA ALA A 115 5.12 4.97 -13.21
C ALA A 115 6.44 5.13 -13.98
N ASP A 116 7.57 4.72 -13.38
CA ASP A 116 8.88 4.74 -14.01
C ASP A 116 8.89 3.92 -15.30
N LYS A 117 8.39 2.68 -15.24
CA LYS A 117 8.29 1.79 -16.42
C LYS A 117 7.34 2.31 -17.49
N ALA A 118 6.35 3.11 -17.14
CA ALA A 118 5.44 3.77 -18.07
C ALA A 118 6.01 5.09 -18.62
N GLY A 119 7.18 5.53 -18.14
CA GLY A 119 7.84 6.76 -18.59
C GLY A 119 7.19 8.04 -18.04
N ILE A 120 6.49 7.96 -16.91
CA ILE A 120 6.06 9.14 -16.13
C ILE A 120 7.30 9.70 -15.42
N LYS A 121 7.38 11.01 -15.31
CA LYS A 121 8.53 11.72 -14.74
C LYS A 121 8.11 12.66 -13.62
N GLU A 122 9.07 12.98 -12.77
CA GLU A 122 8.92 14.10 -11.86
C GLU A 122 8.62 15.38 -12.64
N GLY A 123 7.66 16.17 -12.14
CA GLY A 123 7.18 17.38 -12.83
C GLY A 123 5.95 17.15 -13.70
N ASP A 124 5.57 15.90 -13.98
CA ASP A 124 4.31 15.61 -14.65
C ASP A 124 3.13 15.85 -13.71
N VAL A 125 1.96 16.10 -14.28
CA VAL A 125 0.69 16.24 -13.55
C VAL A 125 -0.26 15.14 -14.02
N ILE A 126 -0.70 14.28 -13.09
CA ILE A 126 -1.68 13.23 -13.35
C ILE A 126 -3.07 13.88 -13.40
N LEU A 127 -3.77 13.74 -14.52
CA LEU A 127 -5.08 14.33 -14.76
C LEU A 127 -6.20 13.31 -14.62
N LYS A 128 -5.96 12.05 -15.05
CA LYS A 128 -6.98 10.97 -15.02
C LYS A 128 -6.35 9.62 -14.71
N ILE A 129 -7.15 8.78 -14.07
CA ILE A 129 -6.89 7.34 -13.90
C ILE A 129 -8.05 6.59 -14.58
N GLY A 130 -7.77 5.91 -15.69
CA GLY A 130 -8.82 5.42 -16.58
C GLY A 130 -9.64 6.60 -17.12
N SER A 131 -10.96 6.52 -16.99
CA SER A 131 -11.89 7.59 -17.38
C SER A 131 -12.14 8.64 -16.29
N LYS A 132 -11.64 8.44 -15.06
CA LYS A 132 -11.91 9.31 -13.91
C LYS A 132 -10.89 10.45 -13.82
N GLU A 133 -11.38 11.67 -13.75
CA GLU A 133 -10.56 12.84 -13.41
C GLU A 133 -10.14 12.78 -11.95
N VAL A 134 -8.87 13.14 -11.68
CA VAL A 134 -8.31 13.23 -10.34
C VAL A 134 -7.74 14.63 -10.15
N ASN A 135 -8.27 15.34 -9.16
CA ASN A 135 -7.89 16.72 -8.85
C ASN A 135 -7.38 16.91 -7.42
N SER A 136 -7.16 15.80 -6.72
CA SER A 136 -6.56 15.77 -5.38
C SER A 136 -5.83 14.47 -5.14
N VAL A 137 -4.86 14.49 -4.22
CA VAL A 137 -4.16 13.29 -3.75
C VAL A 137 -5.17 12.24 -3.28
N ALA A 138 -6.21 12.64 -2.53
CA ALA A 138 -7.25 11.74 -2.05
C ALA A 138 -8.00 11.05 -3.19
N SER A 139 -8.42 11.79 -4.23
CA SER A 139 -9.13 11.22 -5.39
C SER A 139 -8.25 10.25 -6.20
N LEU A 140 -6.96 10.56 -6.36
CA LEU A 140 -6.00 9.66 -7.01
C LEU A 140 -5.80 8.39 -6.18
N GLN A 141 -5.61 8.51 -4.87
CA GLN A 141 -5.43 7.38 -3.97
C GLN A 141 -6.67 6.47 -3.95
N GLU A 142 -7.88 7.04 -3.99
CA GLU A 142 -9.12 6.28 -4.10
C GLU A 142 -9.15 5.46 -5.40
N GLU A 143 -8.89 6.09 -6.54
CA GLU A 143 -8.93 5.39 -7.83
C GLU A 143 -7.86 4.30 -7.96
N VAL A 144 -6.68 4.51 -7.41
CA VAL A 144 -5.62 3.49 -7.36
C VAL A 144 -5.93 2.43 -6.30
N GLY A 145 -6.47 2.83 -5.15
CA GLY A 145 -6.81 1.94 -4.03
C GLY A 145 -7.86 0.87 -4.36
N ARG A 146 -8.70 1.11 -5.37
CA ARG A 146 -9.67 0.14 -5.89
C ARG A 146 -9.03 -0.96 -6.73
N ARG A 147 -7.74 -0.87 -7.05
CA ARG A 147 -7.02 -1.75 -7.96
C ARG A 147 -6.04 -2.63 -7.23
N ARG A 148 -5.70 -3.74 -7.86
CA ARG A 148 -4.78 -4.75 -7.35
C ARG A 148 -3.44 -4.71 -8.08
N PRO A 149 -2.37 -5.26 -7.51
CA PRO A 149 -1.16 -5.57 -8.27
C PRO A 149 -1.51 -6.45 -9.48
N GLY A 150 -0.92 -6.14 -10.63
CA GLY A 150 -1.20 -6.82 -11.90
C GLY A 150 -2.30 -6.15 -12.75
N ASP A 151 -3.14 -5.28 -12.17
CA ASP A 151 -4.14 -4.55 -12.95
C ASP A 151 -3.47 -3.57 -13.91
N ARG A 152 -4.01 -3.51 -15.14
CA ARG A 152 -3.63 -2.52 -16.13
C ARG A 152 -4.47 -1.26 -15.95
N VAL A 153 -3.83 -0.10 -16.06
CA VAL A 153 -4.51 1.17 -15.93
C VAL A 153 -3.92 2.19 -16.91
N SER A 154 -4.79 2.94 -17.58
CA SER A 154 -4.40 4.11 -18.36
C SER A 154 -4.33 5.33 -17.43
N VAL A 155 -3.26 6.09 -17.55
CA VAL A 155 -3.02 7.32 -16.78
C VAL A 155 -2.82 8.46 -17.76
N THR A 156 -3.73 9.43 -17.75
CA THR A 156 -3.55 10.67 -18.51
C THR A 156 -2.68 11.61 -17.70
N ILE A 157 -1.57 12.00 -18.26
CA ILE A 157 -0.64 12.97 -17.68
C ILE A 157 -0.58 14.23 -18.52
N ARG A 158 -0.19 15.35 -17.90
CA ARG A 158 0.32 16.54 -18.57
C ARG A 158 1.77 16.71 -18.17
N ASN A 159 2.66 16.70 -19.18
CA ASN A 159 4.08 16.84 -18.90
C ASN A 159 4.48 18.31 -18.62
N ALA A 160 5.72 18.53 -18.17
CA ALA A 160 6.24 19.85 -17.82
C ALA A 160 6.21 20.86 -19.00
N LYS A 161 6.08 20.39 -20.26
CA LYS A 161 5.91 21.24 -21.44
C LYS A 161 4.44 21.58 -21.73
N GLY A 162 3.48 21.06 -20.92
CA GLY A 162 2.05 21.31 -21.08
C GLY A 162 1.33 20.36 -22.04
N TYR A 163 2.00 19.38 -22.65
CA TYR A 163 1.39 18.39 -23.54
C TYR A 163 0.75 17.27 -22.71
N GLU A 164 -0.45 16.87 -23.10
CA GLU A 164 -1.16 15.74 -22.51
C GLU A 164 -0.82 14.44 -23.27
N ASP A 165 -0.63 13.36 -22.51
CA ASP A 165 -0.32 12.03 -23.03
C ASP A 165 -1.01 10.96 -22.17
N VAL A 166 -1.27 9.80 -22.75
CA VAL A 166 -1.86 8.66 -22.05
C VAL A 166 -0.80 7.56 -21.91
N LYS A 167 -0.53 7.18 -20.67
CA LYS A 167 0.42 6.13 -20.35
C LYS A 167 -0.31 4.88 -19.87
N GLU A 168 -0.08 3.76 -20.53
CA GLU A 168 -0.53 2.46 -20.04
C GLU A 168 0.48 1.89 -19.05
N MET A 169 0.00 1.45 -17.89
CA MET A 169 0.87 0.84 -16.89
C MET A 169 0.23 -0.36 -16.22
N VAL A 170 1.08 -1.22 -15.64
CA VAL A 170 0.67 -2.33 -14.78
C VAL A 170 1.01 -1.98 -13.35
N LEU A 171 0.00 -1.97 -12.48
CA LEU A 171 0.20 -1.68 -11.06
C LEU A 171 1.03 -2.79 -10.40
N ARG A 172 1.84 -2.40 -9.44
CA ARG A 172 2.73 -3.29 -8.69
C ARG A 172 2.42 -3.19 -7.20
N ASN A 173 2.72 -4.25 -6.46
CA ASN A 173 2.70 -4.19 -5.01
C ASN A 173 3.90 -3.36 -4.48
N LYS A 174 4.00 -3.17 -3.17
CA LYS A 174 5.10 -2.40 -2.55
C LYS A 174 6.50 -2.99 -2.80
N ASP A 175 6.58 -4.25 -3.17
CA ASP A 175 7.82 -4.97 -3.43
C ASP A 175 8.23 -4.90 -4.91
N GLY A 176 7.46 -4.19 -5.72
CA GLY A 176 7.69 -4.06 -7.15
C GLY A 176 7.19 -5.23 -7.99
N ASP A 177 6.43 -6.17 -7.41
CA ASP A 177 5.86 -7.32 -8.11
C ASP A 177 4.40 -7.07 -8.52
N THR A 178 3.94 -7.84 -9.50
CA THR A 178 2.53 -7.87 -9.94
C THR A 178 1.73 -8.99 -9.28
N LYS A 179 2.36 -9.81 -8.44
CA LYS A 179 1.74 -10.96 -7.79
C LYS A 179 0.82 -10.53 -6.65
N LEU A 180 -0.31 -11.22 -6.54
CA LEU A 180 -1.19 -11.19 -5.38
C LEU A 180 -0.59 -12.09 -4.28
N VAL A 181 -0.79 -11.71 -3.04
CA VAL A 181 -0.27 -12.43 -1.87
C VAL A 181 -1.44 -12.94 -1.04
N SER A 182 -1.41 -14.19 -0.59
CA SER A 182 -2.44 -14.74 0.30
C SER A 182 -1.97 -14.82 1.75
N LYS A 183 -2.93 -14.73 2.68
CA LYS A 183 -2.66 -14.93 4.11
C LYS A 183 -2.11 -16.34 4.38
N VAL A 184 -2.57 -17.33 3.61
CA VAL A 184 -2.07 -18.71 3.71
C VAL A 184 -0.59 -18.81 3.34
N GLU A 185 -0.16 -18.10 2.29
CA GLU A 185 1.25 -18.04 1.91
C GLU A 185 2.09 -17.31 2.97
N ILE A 186 1.54 -16.23 3.55
CA ILE A 186 2.21 -15.52 4.67
C ILE A 186 2.30 -16.43 5.89
N SER A 187 1.23 -17.17 6.23
CA SER A 187 1.23 -18.05 7.42
C SER A 187 2.18 -19.23 7.29
N LYS A 188 2.42 -19.73 6.09
CA LYS A 188 3.45 -20.74 5.82
C LYS A 188 4.88 -20.22 6.12
N ASN A 189 5.06 -18.92 6.12
CA ASN A 189 6.35 -18.26 6.33
C ASN A 189 6.52 -17.77 7.80
N VAL A 190 5.79 -18.35 8.76
CA VAL A 190 5.88 -18.01 10.18
C VAL A 190 6.42 -19.20 10.98
N ALA A 191 7.52 -19.01 11.69
CA ALA A 191 8.05 -19.99 12.63
C ALA A 191 8.70 -19.32 13.84
N LEU A 192 8.58 -19.95 15.01
CA LEU A 192 9.23 -19.57 16.26
C LEU A 192 9.03 -18.08 16.65
N GLY A 193 7.88 -17.50 16.29
CA GLY A 193 7.53 -16.10 16.58
C GLY A 193 7.98 -15.10 15.53
N ALA A 194 8.66 -15.52 14.45
CA ALA A 194 9.08 -14.66 13.36
C ALA A 194 8.25 -14.87 12.09
N THR A 195 8.05 -13.79 11.33
CA THR A 195 7.54 -13.83 9.98
C THR A 195 8.70 -13.59 9.00
N PHE A 196 8.77 -14.42 8.00
CA PHE A 196 9.83 -14.43 7.00
C PHE A 196 9.31 -14.01 5.63
N LYS A 197 10.15 -13.36 4.84
CA LYS A 197 9.86 -12.97 3.46
C LYS A 197 11.09 -13.15 2.60
N GLU A 198 10.91 -13.64 1.38
CA GLU A 198 11.98 -13.69 0.39
C GLU A 198 12.42 -12.28 0.00
N LEU A 199 13.69 -12.11 -0.29
CA LEU A 199 14.23 -10.87 -0.80
C LEU A 199 13.76 -10.65 -2.24
N SER A 200 13.33 -9.43 -2.53
CA SER A 200 13.08 -8.99 -3.89
C SER A 200 14.37 -8.96 -4.72
N SER A 201 14.24 -8.95 -6.04
CA SER A 201 15.42 -8.88 -6.94
C SER A 201 16.27 -7.63 -6.64
N LYS A 202 15.62 -6.51 -6.33
CA LYS A 202 16.27 -5.25 -5.96
C LYS A 202 17.07 -5.37 -4.67
N GLU A 203 16.48 -5.95 -3.62
CA GLU A 203 17.18 -6.15 -2.33
C GLU A 203 18.38 -7.08 -2.48
N LYS A 204 18.27 -8.13 -3.32
CA LYS A 204 19.41 -9.04 -3.61
C LYS A 204 20.54 -8.33 -4.30
N GLU A 205 20.23 -7.45 -5.26
CA GLU A 205 21.22 -6.66 -6.01
C GLU A 205 21.89 -5.63 -5.09
N GLU A 206 21.13 -4.88 -4.30
CA GLU A 206 21.65 -3.88 -3.36
C GLU A 206 22.58 -4.49 -2.29
N LEU A 207 22.28 -5.71 -1.87
CA LEU A 207 23.03 -6.42 -0.84
C LEU A 207 24.17 -7.30 -1.38
N GLY A 208 24.27 -7.46 -2.71
CA GLY A 208 25.25 -8.30 -3.35
C GLY A 208 25.10 -9.81 -3.04
N ILE A 209 23.87 -10.28 -2.75
CA ILE A 209 23.59 -11.66 -2.40
C ILE A 209 22.61 -12.31 -3.39
N THR A 210 22.76 -13.60 -3.60
CA THR A 210 21.94 -14.36 -4.56
C THR A 210 20.66 -14.92 -3.93
N SER A 211 20.69 -15.18 -2.61
CA SER A 211 19.55 -15.76 -1.88
C SER A 211 19.56 -15.33 -0.42
N GLY A 212 18.42 -15.44 0.22
CA GLY A 212 18.24 -15.10 1.63
C GLY A 212 16.79 -14.77 1.95
N VAL A 213 16.47 -14.80 3.23
CA VAL A 213 15.14 -14.59 3.75
C VAL A 213 15.19 -13.52 4.85
N LYS A 214 14.39 -12.46 4.68
CA LYS A 214 14.33 -11.33 5.58
C LYS A 214 13.31 -11.58 6.69
N ILE A 215 13.66 -11.24 7.91
CA ILE A 215 12.73 -11.20 9.05
C ILE A 215 11.90 -9.92 8.92
N THR A 216 10.60 -10.04 8.68
CA THR A 216 9.71 -8.88 8.52
C THR A 216 8.97 -8.51 9.80
N ALA A 217 8.71 -9.49 10.67
CA ALA A 217 8.12 -9.26 11.99
C ALA A 217 8.68 -10.26 13.01
N LEU A 218 8.76 -9.86 14.26
CA LEU A 218 9.27 -10.69 15.35
C LEU A 218 8.45 -10.45 16.61
N ASN A 219 7.63 -11.42 16.95
CA ASN A 219 6.85 -11.49 18.19
C ASN A 219 7.67 -12.16 19.31
N ALA A 220 7.08 -12.25 20.50
CA ALA A 220 7.67 -13.05 21.58
C ALA A 220 7.86 -14.50 21.12
N GLY A 221 9.10 -15.02 21.25
CA GLY A 221 9.45 -16.35 20.78
C GLY A 221 10.96 -16.62 20.81
N LYS A 222 11.36 -17.85 20.47
CA LYS A 222 12.76 -18.29 20.53
C LYS A 222 13.72 -17.43 19.70
N LEU A 223 13.29 -16.98 18.53
CA LEU A 223 14.18 -16.17 17.66
C LEU A 223 14.43 -14.77 18.23
N LYS A 224 13.45 -14.20 18.93
CA LYS A 224 13.63 -12.92 19.62
C LYS A 224 14.56 -13.05 20.83
N SER A 225 14.47 -14.16 21.59
CA SER A 225 15.29 -14.38 22.78
C SER A 225 16.78 -14.56 22.46
N ILE A 226 17.13 -14.97 21.25
CA ILE A 226 18.52 -15.07 20.79
C ILE A 226 19.04 -13.82 20.07
N GLY A 227 18.30 -12.70 20.16
CA GLY A 227 18.75 -11.39 19.68
C GLY A 227 18.49 -11.07 18.21
N LEU A 228 17.73 -11.90 17.49
CA LEU A 228 17.34 -11.55 16.12
C LEU A 228 16.39 -10.34 16.14
N GLN A 229 16.41 -9.57 15.05
CA GLN A 229 15.62 -8.36 14.89
C GLN A 229 14.92 -8.31 13.52
N PRO A 230 13.78 -7.63 13.39
CA PRO A 230 13.20 -7.32 12.10
C PRO A 230 14.21 -6.59 11.20
N GLY A 231 14.24 -6.94 9.92
CA GLY A 231 15.21 -6.42 8.96
C GLY A 231 16.45 -7.29 8.76
N MET A 232 16.79 -8.17 9.69
CA MET A 232 17.87 -9.13 9.52
C MET A 232 17.55 -10.13 8.41
N ILE A 233 18.61 -10.58 7.71
CA ILE A 233 18.51 -11.52 6.60
C ILE A 233 19.23 -12.81 6.99
N ILE A 234 18.52 -13.93 6.84
CA ILE A 234 19.04 -15.28 7.05
C ILE A 234 19.41 -15.83 5.68
N THR A 235 20.69 -16.06 5.46
CA THR A 235 21.23 -16.62 4.21
C THR A 235 21.55 -18.10 4.32
N LYS A 236 21.81 -18.59 5.54
CA LYS A 236 22.15 -20.00 5.80
C LYS A 236 21.50 -20.47 7.09
N MET A 237 21.24 -21.76 7.19
CA MET A 237 20.85 -22.47 8.39
C MET A 237 21.66 -23.78 8.46
N ASN A 238 22.42 -24.00 9.54
CA ASN A 238 23.33 -25.16 9.69
C ASN A 238 24.27 -25.33 8.47
N ASN A 239 24.85 -24.23 7.98
CA ASN A 239 25.69 -24.13 6.79
C ASN A 239 24.99 -24.41 5.42
N GLU A 240 23.72 -24.72 5.41
CA GLU A 240 22.94 -24.87 4.17
C GLU A 240 22.34 -23.52 3.74
N VAL A 241 22.43 -23.23 2.45
CA VAL A 241 21.91 -21.99 1.87
C VAL A 241 20.38 -22.01 1.93
N ILE A 242 19.79 -20.91 2.40
CA ILE A 242 18.34 -20.70 2.43
C ILE A 242 17.93 -19.91 1.21
N THR A 243 17.03 -20.49 0.41
CA THR A 243 16.57 -19.93 -0.86
C THR A 243 15.13 -19.42 -0.80
N SER A 244 14.31 -19.92 0.14
CA SER A 244 12.91 -19.50 0.30
C SER A 244 12.47 -19.42 1.77
N ALA A 245 11.46 -18.62 2.04
CA ALA A 245 10.86 -18.48 3.37
C ALA A 245 10.19 -19.79 3.81
N GLU A 246 9.57 -20.54 2.89
CA GLU A 246 8.95 -21.83 3.16
C GLU A 246 9.99 -22.88 3.58
N GLN A 247 11.13 -22.94 2.88
CA GLN A 247 12.26 -23.81 3.24
C GLN A 247 12.76 -23.52 4.64
N LEU A 248 12.99 -22.25 4.99
CA LEU A 248 13.45 -21.83 6.31
C LEU A 248 12.44 -22.22 7.39
N THR A 249 11.16 -21.92 7.18
CA THR A 249 10.09 -22.21 8.12
C THR A 249 9.95 -23.72 8.39
N SER A 250 9.97 -24.53 7.32
CA SER A 250 9.92 -25.99 7.42
C SER A 250 11.09 -26.54 8.23
N LYS A 251 12.32 -26.07 7.95
CA LYS A 251 13.53 -26.47 8.69
C LYS A 251 13.48 -26.04 10.17
N LEU A 252 13.02 -24.81 10.46
CA LEU A 252 12.89 -24.32 11.84
C LEU A 252 11.84 -25.10 12.64
N ASN A 253 10.70 -25.45 12.03
CA ASN A 253 9.65 -26.23 12.66
C ASN A 253 10.03 -27.70 12.89
N SER A 254 10.87 -28.27 12.03
CA SER A 254 11.34 -29.65 12.15
C SER A 254 12.58 -29.81 13.05
N ALA A 255 13.24 -28.71 13.40
CA ALA A 255 14.46 -28.76 14.20
C ALA A 255 14.16 -29.17 15.66
N LYS A 256 14.63 -30.35 16.06
CA LYS A 256 14.50 -30.86 17.44
C LYS A 256 15.61 -30.33 18.36
N ASN A 257 16.75 -29.96 17.84
CA ASN A 257 17.94 -29.45 18.54
C ASN A 257 18.21 -28.00 18.10
N GLY A 258 19.16 -27.31 18.77
CA GLY A 258 19.58 -25.97 18.39
C GLY A 258 20.00 -25.86 16.91
N VAL A 259 19.77 -24.71 16.32
CA VAL A 259 20.15 -24.40 14.92
C VAL A 259 21.11 -23.21 14.89
N LEU A 260 22.02 -23.22 13.93
CA LEU A 260 22.90 -22.10 13.60
C LEU A 260 22.25 -21.33 12.43
N LEU A 261 22.01 -20.03 12.65
CA LEU A 261 21.44 -19.13 11.63
C LEU A 261 22.50 -18.12 11.17
#